data_3356f67d3fadd32ba4b7308db58b2597
#
_entry.id   3356f67d3fadd32ba4b7308db58b2597
#
_cell.length_a   1.000
_cell.length_b   1.000
_cell.length_c   1.000
_cell.angle_alpha   90.00
_cell.angle_beta   90.00
_cell.angle_gamma   90.00
#
_symmetry.space_group_name_H-M   'P 1'
#
loop_
_entity.id
_entity.type
_entity.pdbx_description
1 polymer ?
#
loop_
_entity_poly.entity_id
_entity_poly.type
_entity_poly.pdbx_seq_one_letter_code
_entity_poly.pdbx_strand_id
1 'polypeptide(L)'
;MIELDHLVAGYDRLAITPALCGTLARGSMTAIVGANGCGKSTLLKTLAGFLPPVSGVLRWQPARPTIGWLAQRHALESQFPLTVQDVVSMGCWPRVSLFRGLNRDVRSRIAQGLERVGLAAMARETIDTLSGGQFQRMLFARVWVQNAPLVMLDEPFTGIDEATSQLLMEQIVDMHRAGQTIIAVLHDSERVSRYFPQTLRLDERVAQWGATAPVAAKDEACSA
;
A
#
# COMPACT_ATOMS: atom_id res chain seq x y z
N MET A 1 14.83 7.72 -2.66
CA MET A 1 15.54 6.58 -2.06
C MET A 1 15.32 6.62 -0.55
N ILE A 2 15.09 5.49 0.05
CA ILE A 2 14.98 5.33 1.51
C ILE A 2 16.15 4.47 1.95
N GLU A 3 16.93 4.94 2.89
CA GLU A 3 18.05 4.22 3.47
C GLU A 3 17.74 3.84 4.91
N LEU A 4 17.93 2.58 5.24
CA LEU A 4 17.75 1.99 6.56
C LEU A 4 19.12 1.65 7.14
N ASP A 5 19.41 2.20 8.30
CA ASP A 5 20.67 1.96 9.00
C ASP A 5 20.34 1.41 10.40
N HIS A 6 20.43 0.09 10.55
CA HIS A 6 20.07 -0.66 11.77
C HIS A 6 18.68 -0.29 12.32
N LEU A 7 17.74 -0.01 11.41
CA LEU A 7 16.37 0.40 11.75
C LEU A 7 15.63 -0.71 12.49
N VAL A 8 15.12 -0.42 13.67
CA VAL A 8 14.22 -1.31 14.43
C VAL A 8 12.86 -0.64 14.57
N ALA A 9 11.82 -1.30 14.09
CA ALA A 9 10.44 -0.85 14.24
C ALA A 9 9.77 -1.49 15.48
N GLY A 10 8.88 -0.74 16.12
CA GLY A 10 8.18 -1.21 17.31
C GLY A 10 7.27 -0.15 17.92
N TYR A 11 6.80 -0.42 19.14
CA TYR A 11 5.93 0.46 19.92
C TYR A 11 6.52 0.69 21.30
N ASP A 12 6.40 1.90 21.84
CA ASP A 12 6.75 2.24 23.23
C ASP A 12 8.12 1.69 23.69
N ARG A 13 9.14 1.74 22.82
CA ARG A 13 10.48 1.18 22.99
C ARG A 13 10.56 -0.34 22.97
N LEU A 14 9.47 -1.04 22.72
CA LEU A 14 9.48 -2.48 22.50
C LEU A 14 9.79 -2.78 21.04
N ALA A 15 10.92 -3.41 20.78
CA ALA A 15 11.31 -3.86 19.44
C ALA A 15 10.36 -4.97 18.95
N ILE A 16 9.80 -4.79 17.76
CA ILE A 16 8.95 -5.80 17.09
C ILE A 16 9.70 -6.43 15.92
N THR A 17 10.51 -5.64 15.21
CA THR A 17 11.31 -6.16 14.11
C THR A 17 12.77 -6.34 14.51
N PRO A 18 13.51 -7.23 13.84
CA PRO A 18 14.97 -7.21 13.91
C PRO A 18 15.51 -5.89 13.34
N ALA A 19 16.80 -5.64 13.54
CA ALA A 19 17.49 -4.50 12.94
C ALA A 19 17.58 -4.69 11.41
N LEU A 20 17.14 -3.67 10.66
CA LEU A 20 17.13 -3.68 9.20
C LEU A 20 18.20 -2.72 8.67
N CYS A 21 19.03 -3.23 7.75
CA CYS A 21 19.91 -2.43 6.93
C CYS A 21 19.57 -2.62 5.46
N GLY A 22 19.55 -1.56 4.67
CA GLY A 22 19.28 -1.65 3.24
C GLY A 22 18.75 -0.37 2.64
N THR A 23 18.43 -0.44 1.36
CA THR A 23 17.91 0.71 0.60
C THR A 23 16.71 0.31 -0.25
N LEU A 24 15.71 1.19 -0.26
CA LEU A 24 14.58 1.14 -1.17
C LEU A 24 14.81 2.19 -2.26
N ALA A 25 15.03 1.74 -3.47
CA ALA A 25 15.27 2.63 -4.59
C ALA A 25 14.00 3.38 -5.01
N ARG A 26 14.17 4.57 -5.56
CA ARG A 26 13.07 5.29 -6.20
C ARG A 26 12.59 4.52 -7.44
N GLY A 27 11.29 4.41 -7.63
CA GLY A 27 10.71 3.65 -8.74
C GLY A 27 10.80 2.14 -8.57
N SER A 28 11.21 1.63 -7.39
CA SER A 28 11.17 0.19 -7.11
C SER A 28 9.77 -0.28 -6.72
N MET A 29 9.53 -1.59 -6.87
CA MET A 29 8.33 -2.26 -6.41
C MET A 29 8.75 -3.40 -5.50
N THR A 30 8.49 -3.25 -4.19
CA THR A 30 8.99 -4.14 -3.13
C THR A 30 7.83 -4.71 -2.33
N ALA A 31 7.80 -6.03 -2.16
CA ALA A 31 6.90 -6.70 -1.24
C ALA A 31 7.57 -6.93 0.12
N ILE A 32 6.87 -6.62 1.20
CA ILE A 32 7.23 -7.02 2.57
C ILE A 32 6.47 -8.30 2.88
N VAL A 33 7.19 -9.39 3.11
CA VAL A 33 6.63 -10.72 3.36
C VAL A 33 7.13 -11.29 4.68
N GLY A 34 6.39 -12.22 5.28
CA GLY A 34 6.76 -12.87 6.54
C GLY A 34 5.54 -13.38 7.29
N ALA A 35 5.75 -14.10 8.38
CA ALA A 35 4.68 -14.65 9.22
C ALA A 35 3.77 -13.56 9.80
N ASN A 36 2.56 -13.95 10.26
CA ASN A 36 1.68 -13.03 10.97
C ASN A 36 2.34 -12.65 12.32
N GLY A 37 2.25 -11.36 12.67
CA GLY A 37 2.84 -10.86 13.92
C GLY A 37 4.34 -10.48 13.84
N CYS A 38 5.08 -10.80 12.75
CA CYS A 38 6.51 -10.48 12.65
C CYS A 38 6.84 -8.98 12.43
N GLY A 39 5.84 -8.10 12.49
CA GLY A 39 6.06 -6.65 12.46
C GLY A 39 5.97 -5.97 11.09
N LYS A 40 5.44 -6.63 10.03
CA LYS A 40 5.32 -6.04 8.68
C LYS A 40 4.61 -4.69 8.64
N SER A 41 3.40 -4.63 9.21
CA SER A 41 2.62 -3.38 9.28
C SER A 41 3.27 -2.34 10.20
N THR A 42 3.95 -2.78 11.26
CA THR A 42 4.73 -1.89 12.14
C THR A 42 5.89 -1.27 11.38
N LEU A 43 6.65 -2.09 10.64
CA LEU A 43 7.71 -1.59 9.78
C LEU A 43 7.17 -0.62 8.72
N LEU A 44 6.09 -0.98 8.03
CA LEU A 44 5.49 -0.12 7.00
C LEU A 44 5.05 1.24 7.60
N LYS A 45 4.45 1.25 8.80
CA LYS A 45 4.08 2.48 9.52
C LYS A 45 5.30 3.29 9.94
N THR A 46 6.40 2.63 10.36
CA THR A 46 7.66 3.31 10.68
C THR A 46 8.29 3.93 9.43
N LEU A 47 8.31 3.20 8.31
CA LEU A 47 8.74 3.74 7.02
C LEU A 47 7.87 4.91 6.57
N ALA A 48 6.56 4.86 6.80
CA ALA A 48 5.66 5.97 6.52
C ALA A 48 5.82 7.15 7.49
N GLY A 49 6.56 6.98 8.60
CA GLY A 49 6.77 7.97 9.64
C GLY A 49 5.53 8.22 10.52
N PHE A 50 4.62 7.25 10.59
CA PHE A 50 3.52 7.24 11.56
C PHE A 50 3.97 6.75 12.92
N LEU A 51 5.05 5.96 12.96
CA LEU A 51 5.69 5.50 14.18
C LEU A 51 7.16 5.90 14.15
N PRO A 52 7.71 6.40 15.26
CA PRO A 52 9.15 6.59 15.37
C PRO A 52 9.86 5.23 15.42
N PRO A 53 11.07 5.09 14.90
CA PRO A 53 11.86 3.90 15.10
C PRO A 53 12.24 3.73 16.59
N VAL A 54 12.31 2.48 17.04
CA VAL A 54 12.80 2.15 18.39
C VAL A 54 14.30 2.39 18.48
N SER A 55 15.05 2.05 17.42
CA SER A 55 16.47 2.34 17.27
C SER A 55 16.85 2.39 15.79
N GLY A 56 18.09 2.78 15.50
CA GLY A 56 18.57 2.95 14.14
C GLY A 56 18.10 4.24 13.48
N VAL A 57 18.33 4.38 12.18
CA VAL A 57 18.04 5.61 11.44
C VAL A 57 17.34 5.30 10.12
N LEU A 58 16.33 6.11 9.82
CA LEU A 58 15.65 6.16 8.54
C LEU A 58 16.04 7.46 7.83
N ARG A 59 16.70 7.38 6.67
CA ARG A 59 17.08 8.55 5.88
C ARG A 59 16.33 8.60 4.57
N TRP A 60 15.85 9.79 4.21
CA TRP A 60 15.19 10.09 2.93
C TRP A 60 16.12 10.88 2.03
N GLN A 61 16.28 10.46 0.78
CA GLN A 61 17.14 11.16 -0.17
C GLN A 61 16.36 11.45 -1.47
N PRO A 62 16.29 12.76 -1.90
CA PRO A 62 16.80 13.96 -1.22
C PRO A 62 15.96 14.40 -0.03
N ALA A 63 14.65 14.13 0.00
CA ALA A 63 13.72 14.48 1.06
C ALA A 63 12.55 13.50 1.08
N ARG A 64 11.80 13.45 2.18
CA ARG A 64 10.60 12.62 2.33
C ARG A 64 9.54 13.07 1.33
N PRO A 65 9.08 12.19 0.43
CA PRO A 65 8.03 12.52 -0.54
C PRO A 65 6.64 12.48 0.12
N THR A 66 5.64 12.97 -0.61
CA THR A 66 4.25 12.66 -0.29
C THR A 66 4.03 11.15 -0.41
N ILE A 67 3.34 10.57 0.57
CA ILE A 67 3.08 9.13 0.63
C ILE A 67 1.60 8.88 0.39
N GLY A 68 1.28 8.05 -0.59
CA GLY A 68 -0.04 7.44 -0.76
C GLY A 68 -0.16 6.25 0.18
N TRP A 69 -1.05 6.33 1.16
CA TRP A 69 -1.21 5.31 2.19
C TRP A 69 -2.55 4.59 2.06
N LEU A 70 -2.48 3.27 1.90
CA LEU A 70 -3.62 2.38 2.04
C LEU A 70 -3.47 1.59 3.34
N ALA A 71 -4.31 1.91 4.33
CA ALA A 71 -4.33 1.22 5.61
C ALA A 71 -5.09 -0.11 5.52
N GLN A 72 -4.76 -1.03 6.39
CA GLN A 72 -5.60 -2.18 6.69
C GLN A 72 -7.00 -1.71 7.13
N ARG A 73 -8.03 -2.45 6.74
CA ARG A 73 -9.46 -2.08 6.68
C ARG A 73 -10.12 -1.46 7.93
N HIS A 74 -9.46 -1.39 9.08
CA HIS A 74 -10.06 -1.03 10.36
C HIS A 74 -10.09 0.48 10.69
N ALA A 75 -9.67 1.37 9.80
CA ALA A 75 -9.38 2.76 10.13
C ALA A 75 -10.41 3.80 9.70
N LEU A 76 -11.51 3.43 9.04
CA LEU A 76 -12.58 4.36 8.71
C LEU A 76 -13.87 3.93 9.44
N GLU A 77 -14.20 4.66 10.49
CA GLU A 77 -15.49 4.54 11.15
C GLU A 77 -16.59 4.99 10.18
N SER A 78 -17.52 4.09 9.86
CA SER A 78 -18.64 4.31 8.94
C SER A 78 -19.74 5.24 9.48
N GLN A 79 -19.50 5.92 10.58
CA GLN A 79 -20.50 6.77 11.24
C GLN A 79 -20.70 8.15 10.60
N PHE A 80 -19.89 8.52 9.62
CA PHE A 80 -20.03 9.80 8.92
C PHE A 80 -20.73 9.59 7.56
N PRO A 81 -21.77 10.38 7.21
CA PRO A 81 -22.49 10.24 5.95
C PRO A 81 -21.67 10.78 4.77
N LEU A 82 -20.53 10.15 4.50
CA LEU A 82 -19.66 10.46 3.37
C LEU A 82 -20.08 9.65 2.16
N THR A 83 -20.06 10.28 0.99
CA THR A 83 -20.22 9.58 -0.28
C THR A 83 -18.88 8.97 -0.73
N VAL A 84 -18.96 7.99 -1.62
CA VAL A 84 -17.80 7.38 -2.29
C VAL A 84 -16.91 8.46 -2.92
N GLN A 85 -17.53 9.42 -3.61
CA GLN A 85 -16.82 10.55 -4.23
C GLN A 85 -16.13 11.44 -3.20
N ASP A 86 -16.74 11.68 -2.03
CA ASP A 86 -16.15 12.49 -0.97
C ASP A 86 -14.86 11.84 -0.48
N VAL A 87 -14.88 10.54 -0.16
CA VAL A 87 -13.70 9.81 0.31
C VAL A 87 -12.60 9.78 -0.75
N VAL A 88 -12.94 9.55 -2.02
CA VAL A 88 -11.95 9.56 -3.11
C VAL A 88 -11.36 10.96 -3.29
N SER A 89 -12.18 12.02 -3.15
CA SER A 89 -11.72 13.41 -3.26
C SER A 89 -10.69 13.81 -2.21
N MET A 90 -10.73 13.20 -1.02
CA MET A 90 -9.72 13.42 0.03
C MET A 90 -8.30 13.07 -0.43
N GLY A 91 -8.15 12.16 -1.39
CA GLY A 91 -6.85 11.86 -2.00
C GLY A 91 -6.23 13.05 -2.73
N CYS A 92 -7.03 14.01 -3.15
CA CYS A 92 -6.55 15.21 -3.84
C CYS A 92 -6.14 16.36 -2.89
N TRP A 93 -6.49 16.30 -1.60
CA TRP A 93 -6.28 17.40 -0.64
C TRP A 93 -4.83 17.90 -0.54
N PRO A 94 -3.78 17.08 -0.62
CA PRO A 94 -2.41 17.59 -0.62
C PRO A 94 -2.09 18.55 -1.77
N ARG A 95 -2.93 18.60 -2.81
CA ARG A 95 -2.74 19.40 -4.01
C ARG A 95 -3.78 20.54 -4.17
N VAL A 96 -4.82 20.54 -3.34
CA VAL A 96 -5.91 21.52 -3.43
C VAL A 96 -5.74 22.57 -2.35
N SER A 97 -5.68 23.83 -2.73
CA SER A 97 -5.76 24.93 -1.76
C SER A 97 -7.15 24.97 -1.15
N LEU A 98 -7.24 25.09 0.17
CA LEU A 98 -8.48 25.20 0.94
C LEU A 98 -9.45 26.27 0.41
N PHE A 99 -8.93 27.26 -0.35
CA PHE A 99 -9.70 28.40 -0.85
C PHE A 99 -10.12 28.29 -2.32
N ARG A 100 -9.63 27.30 -3.10
CA ARG A 100 -9.89 27.23 -4.55
C ARG A 100 -10.89 26.19 -5.00
N GLY A 101 -11.41 25.35 -4.08
CA GLY A 101 -12.32 24.26 -4.44
C GLY A 101 -11.74 23.25 -5.42
N LEU A 102 -12.55 22.28 -5.83
CA LEU A 102 -12.16 21.27 -6.82
C LEU A 102 -12.21 21.89 -8.24
N ASN A 103 -11.06 22.13 -8.84
CA ASN A 103 -10.98 22.57 -10.23
C ASN A 103 -11.38 21.44 -11.20
N ARG A 104 -11.47 21.74 -12.50
CA ARG A 104 -11.89 20.79 -13.54
C ARG A 104 -10.97 19.56 -13.60
N ASP A 105 -9.65 19.77 -13.45
CA ASP A 105 -8.65 18.69 -13.55
C ASP A 105 -8.77 17.72 -12.38
N VAL A 106 -8.99 18.24 -11.15
CA VAL A 106 -9.20 17.43 -9.96
C VAL A 106 -10.50 16.62 -10.08
N ARG A 107 -11.59 17.23 -10.56
CA ARG A 107 -12.86 16.51 -10.80
C ARG A 107 -12.70 15.41 -11.84
N SER A 108 -12.00 15.69 -12.96
CA SER A 108 -11.70 14.69 -13.99
C SER A 108 -10.89 13.54 -13.42
N ARG A 109 -9.89 13.83 -12.56
CA ARG A 109 -9.07 12.81 -11.93
C ARG A 109 -9.86 11.93 -10.95
N ILE A 110 -10.77 12.51 -10.17
CA ILE A 110 -11.66 11.76 -9.28
C ILE A 110 -12.56 10.82 -10.11
N ALA A 111 -13.17 11.33 -11.19
CA ALA A 111 -14.00 10.51 -12.08
C ALA A 111 -13.19 9.33 -12.67
N GLN A 112 -11.99 9.59 -13.20
CA GLN A 112 -11.09 8.55 -13.70
C GLN A 112 -10.72 7.52 -12.62
N GLY A 113 -10.43 7.97 -11.40
CA GLY A 113 -10.13 7.06 -10.28
C GLY A 113 -11.30 6.12 -9.97
N LEU A 114 -12.53 6.64 -9.98
CA LEU A 114 -13.74 5.85 -9.78
C LEU A 114 -14.02 4.86 -10.93
N GLU A 115 -13.80 5.28 -12.17
CA GLU A 115 -13.92 4.42 -13.35
C GLU A 115 -12.94 3.25 -13.30
N ARG A 116 -11.66 3.52 -12.97
CA ARG A 116 -10.59 2.50 -12.87
C ARG A 116 -10.90 1.39 -11.89
N VAL A 117 -11.63 1.68 -10.84
CA VAL A 117 -12.02 0.68 -9.83
C VAL A 117 -13.47 0.20 -9.98
N GLY A 118 -14.17 0.61 -11.05
CA GLY A 118 -15.56 0.19 -11.33
C GLY A 118 -16.56 0.72 -10.32
N LEU A 119 -16.38 1.94 -9.79
CA LEU A 119 -17.27 2.58 -8.83
C LEU A 119 -17.93 3.87 -9.35
N ALA A 120 -17.80 4.18 -10.64
CA ALA A 120 -18.34 5.42 -11.21
C ALA A 120 -19.85 5.59 -10.98
N ALA A 121 -20.63 4.51 -11.12
CA ALA A 121 -22.08 4.51 -10.89
C ALA A 121 -22.46 4.72 -9.41
N MET A 122 -21.55 4.41 -8.50
CA MET A 122 -21.75 4.50 -7.05
C MET A 122 -21.16 5.77 -6.43
N ALA A 123 -20.72 6.72 -7.23
CA ALA A 123 -20.01 7.92 -6.75
C ALA A 123 -20.78 8.71 -5.68
N ARG A 124 -22.11 8.69 -5.73
CA ARG A 124 -23.02 9.41 -4.82
C ARG A 124 -23.58 8.55 -3.69
N GLU A 125 -23.32 7.23 -3.72
CA GLU A 125 -23.74 6.32 -2.65
C GLU A 125 -22.93 6.60 -1.38
N THR A 126 -23.54 6.38 -0.23
CA THR A 126 -22.87 6.50 1.06
C THR A 126 -21.98 5.29 1.33
N ILE A 127 -20.86 5.50 2.02
CA ILE A 127 -19.83 4.48 2.21
C ILE A 127 -20.30 3.28 3.05
N ASP A 128 -21.32 3.45 3.87
CA ASP A 128 -21.95 2.42 4.70
C ASP A 128 -22.72 1.39 3.89
N THR A 129 -23.18 1.75 2.66
CA THR A 129 -23.89 0.82 1.75
C THR A 129 -22.96 -0.10 0.97
N LEU A 130 -21.64 0.15 1.01
CA LEU A 130 -20.66 -0.58 0.23
C LEU A 130 -20.40 -1.98 0.76
N SER A 131 -20.32 -2.97 -0.13
CA SER A 131 -19.70 -4.25 0.20
C SER A 131 -18.22 -4.08 0.56
N GLY A 132 -17.64 -5.09 1.22
CA GLY A 132 -16.23 -5.02 1.59
C GLY A 132 -15.27 -4.83 0.42
N GLY A 133 -15.51 -5.48 -0.71
CA GLY A 133 -14.72 -5.31 -1.91
C GLY A 133 -14.92 -3.93 -2.56
N GLN A 134 -16.14 -3.40 -2.55
CA GLN A 134 -16.42 -2.04 -3.03
C GLN A 134 -15.73 -0.99 -2.16
N PHE A 135 -15.77 -1.16 -0.85
CA PHE A 135 -15.09 -0.28 0.09
C PHE A 135 -13.57 -0.28 -0.13
N GLN A 136 -12.97 -1.47 -0.32
CA GLN A 136 -11.53 -1.58 -0.61
C GLN A 136 -11.16 -0.91 -1.94
N ARG A 137 -11.98 -1.08 -2.98
CA ARG A 137 -11.80 -0.41 -4.27
C ARG A 137 -11.90 1.11 -4.14
N MET A 138 -12.80 1.64 -3.32
CA MET A 138 -12.91 3.07 -3.02
C MET A 138 -11.66 3.61 -2.34
N LEU A 139 -11.15 2.92 -1.32
CA LEU A 139 -9.91 3.31 -0.65
C LEU A 139 -8.71 3.32 -1.61
N PHE A 140 -8.68 2.34 -2.50
CA PHE A 140 -7.65 2.28 -3.53
C PHE A 140 -7.76 3.45 -4.52
N ALA A 141 -8.98 3.79 -4.99
CA ALA A 141 -9.20 4.97 -5.83
C ALA A 141 -8.69 6.25 -5.15
N ARG A 142 -8.92 6.41 -3.84
CA ARG A 142 -8.39 7.54 -3.06
C ARG A 142 -6.86 7.63 -3.14
N VAL A 143 -6.15 6.50 -3.01
CA VAL A 143 -4.69 6.45 -3.13
C VAL A 143 -4.25 6.76 -4.56
N TRP A 144 -4.96 6.22 -5.54
CA TRP A 144 -4.67 6.45 -6.96
C TRP A 144 -4.80 7.94 -7.34
N VAL A 145 -5.87 8.63 -6.94
CA VAL A 145 -6.08 10.06 -7.25
C VAL A 145 -5.05 10.96 -6.58
N GLN A 146 -4.49 10.55 -5.45
CA GLN A 146 -3.42 11.26 -4.77
C GLN A 146 -2.15 11.34 -5.62
N ASN A 147 -1.88 10.35 -6.48
CA ASN A 147 -0.70 10.26 -7.35
C ASN A 147 0.61 10.58 -6.62
N ALA A 148 0.77 9.99 -5.47
CA ALA A 148 1.95 10.18 -4.66
C ALA A 148 3.16 9.46 -5.29
N PRO A 149 4.38 10.03 -5.24
CA PRO A 149 5.58 9.37 -5.79
C PRO A 149 5.98 8.10 -5.03
N LEU A 150 5.48 7.92 -3.80
CA LEU A 150 5.64 6.72 -2.99
C LEU A 150 4.28 6.24 -2.54
N VAL A 151 3.97 4.97 -2.78
CA VAL A 151 2.73 4.31 -2.37
C VAL A 151 3.06 3.17 -1.43
N MET A 152 2.40 3.16 -0.29
CA MET A 152 2.53 2.14 0.75
C MET A 152 1.19 1.47 0.99
N LEU A 153 1.15 0.15 0.84
CA LEU A 153 -0.07 -0.66 0.88
C LEU A 153 0.04 -1.71 2.00
N ASP A 154 -0.83 -1.62 2.98
CA ASP A 154 -0.87 -2.58 4.09
C ASP A 154 -1.99 -3.59 3.85
N GLU A 155 -1.63 -4.78 3.40
CA GLU A 155 -2.53 -5.90 3.08
C GLU A 155 -3.70 -5.51 2.15
N PRO A 156 -3.43 -4.97 0.95
CA PRO A 156 -4.46 -4.39 0.08
C PRO A 156 -5.52 -5.37 -0.41
N PHE A 157 -5.28 -6.67 -0.32
CA PHE A 157 -6.15 -7.73 -0.87
C PHE A 157 -6.92 -8.52 0.20
N THR A 158 -6.78 -8.15 1.48
CA THR A 158 -7.44 -8.88 2.58
C THR A 158 -8.96 -8.68 2.55
N GLY A 159 -9.71 -9.79 2.57
CA GLY A 159 -11.16 -9.78 2.65
C GLY A 159 -11.89 -9.36 1.37
N ILE A 160 -11.25 -9.48 0.22
CA ILE A 160 -11.84 -9.24 -1.10
C ILE A 160 -11.74 -10.49 -1.98
N ASP A 161 -12.61 -10.58 -2.97
CA ASP A 161 -12.63 -11.67 -3.95
C ASP A 161 -11.46 -11.59 -4.95
N GLU A 162 -11.19 -12.68 -5.65
CA GLU A 162 -10.07 -12.78 -6.56
C GLU A 162 -10.17 -11.80 -7.74
N ALA A 163 -11.37 -11.58 -8.29
CA ALA A 163 -11.55 -10.65 -9.40
C ALA A 163 -11.22 -9.21 -8.99
N THR A 164 -11.66 -8.80 -7.79
CA THR A 164 -11.30 -7.50 -7.22
C THR A 164 -9.81 -7.40 -6.93
N SER A 165 -9.20 -8.46 -6.40
CA SER A 165 -7.76 -8.52 -6.13
C SER A 165 -6.94 -8.35 -7.40
N GLN A 166 -7.33 -9.03 -8.48
CA GLN A 166 -6.66 -8.93 -9.78
C GLN A 166 -6.78 -7.51 -10.35
N LEU A 167 -7.97 -6.91 -10.32
CA LEU A 167 -8.20 -5.54 -10.77
C LEU A 167 -7.29 -4.56 -10.01
N LEU A 168 -7.21 -4.67 -8.67
CA LEU A 168 -6.35 -3.80 -7.87
C LEU A 168 -4.86 -4.03 -8.16
N MET A 169 -4.46 -5.29 -8.41
CA MET A 169 -3.07 -5.60 -8.76
C MET A 169 -2.67 -4.95 -10.08
N GLU A 170 -3.53 -4.97 -11.09
CA GLU A 170 -3.29 -4.27 -12.35
C GLU A 170 -3.10 -2.77 -12.16
N GLN A 171 -3.90 -2.14 -11.29
CA GLN A 171 -3.72 -0.73 -10.97
C GLN A 171 -2.39 -0.45 -10.25
N ILE A 172 -1.93 -1.35 -9.37
CA ILE A 172 -0.62 -1.24 -8.69
C ILE A 172 0.52 -1.31 -9.72
N VAL A 173 0.43 -2.24 -10.67
CA VAL A 173 1.41 -2.37 -11.76
C VAL A 173 1.42 -1.11 -12.64
N ASP A 174 0.25 -0.57 -12.97
CA ASP A 174 0.16 0.67 -13.76
C ASP A 174 0.79 1.86 -13.02
N MET A 175 0.56 1.98 -11.70
CA MET A 175 1.19 3.01 -10.87
C MET A 175 2.71 2.87 -10.87
N HIS A 176 3.22 1.65 -10.75
CA HIS A 176 4.66 1.38 -10.83
C HIS A 176 5.23 1.73 -12.22
N ARG A 177 4.57 1.32 -13.30
CA ARG A 177 4.95 1.68 -14.68
C ARG A 177 4.96 3.19 -14.93
N ALA A 178 4.09 3.92 -14.23
CA ALA A 178 4.08 5.39 -14.23
C ALA A 178 5.22 6.02 -13.41
N GLY A 179 6.15 5.21 -12.85
CA GLY A 179 7.33 5.66 -12.13
C GLY A 179 7.14 5.84 -10.63
N GLN A 180 6.00 5.43 -10.07
CA GLN A 180 5.79 5.47 -8.63
C GLN A 180 6.57 4.34 -7.92
N THR A 181 7.07 4.63 -6.74
CA THR A 181 7.68 3.62 -5.86
C THR A 181 6.56 2.92 -5.09
N ILE A 182 6.56 1.60 -5.08
CA ILE A 182 5.53 0.80 -4.41
C ILE A 182 6.16 -0.04 -3.30
N ILE A 183 5.59 0.02 -2.10
CA ILE A 183 5.93 -0.88 -1.00
C ILE A 183 4.62 -1.50 -0.51
N ALA A 184 4.50 -2.83 -0.56
CA ALA A 184 3.28 -3.51 -0.17
C ALA A 184 3.56 -4.65 0.82
N VAL A 185 2.76 -4.73 1.89
CA VAL A 185 2.71 -5.91 2.76
C VAL A 185 1.78 -6.92 2.12
N LEU A 186 2.30 -8.11 1.85
CA LEU A 186 1.56 -9.18 1.16
C LEU A 186 1.79 -10.53 1.83
N HIS A 187 0.81 -11.43 1.71
CA HIS A 187 0.86 -12.80 2.22
C HIS A 187 0.89 -13.84 1.10
N ASP A 188 0.39 -13.50 -0.07
CA ASP A 188 0.29 -14.38 -1.22
C ASP A 188 1.64 -14.47 -1.96
N SER A 189 2.31 -15.61 -1.81
CA SER A 189 3.63 -15.87 -2.39
C SER A 189 3.60 -15.96 -3.93
N GLU A 190 2.51 -16.42 -4.52
CA GLU A 190 2.34 -16.51 -5.97
C GLU A 190 2.25 -15.12 -6.57
N ARG A 191 1.40 -14.26 -6.00
CA ARG A 191 1.25 -12.87 -6.43
C ARG A 191 2.54 -12.07 -6.23
N VAL A 192 3.25 -12.28 -5.11
CA VAL A 192 4.57 -11.66 -4.88
C VAL A 192 5.57 -12.08 -5.95
N SER A 193 5.69 -13.38 -6.21
CA SER A 193 6.62 -13.90 -7.23
C SER A 193 6.31 -13.39 -8.64
N ARG A 194 5.04 -13.24 -8.98
CA ARG A 194 4.59 -12.82 -10.31
C ARG A 194 4.78 -11.33 -10.57
N TYR A 195 4.57 -10.47 -9.56
CA TYR A 195 4.46 -9.03 -9.79
C TYR A 195 5.54 -8.18 -9.12
N PHE A 196 6.17 -8.66 -8.04
CA PHE A 196 7.12 -7.87 -7.28
C PHE A 196 8.56 -8.31 -7.53
N PRO A 197 9.38 -7.47 -8.20
CA PRO A 197 10.77 -7.84 -8.50
C PRO A 197 11.67 -7.91 -7.26
N GLN A 198 11.26 -7.27 -6.16
CA GLN A 198 12.02 -7.23 -4.91
C GLN A 198 11.18 -7.63 -3.71
N THR A 199 11.79 -8.36 -2.79
CA THR A 199 11.18 -8.71 -1.52
C THR A 199 12.06 -8.31 -0.34
N LEU A 200 11.37 -7.85 0.72
CA LEU A 200 11.91 -7.80 2.07
C LEU A 200 11.21 -8.90 2.86
N ARG A 201 11.93 -9.97 3.15
CA ARG A 201 11.44 -11.04 4.02
C ARG A 201 11.74 -10.68 5.47
N LEU A 202 10.69 -10.57 6.26
CA LEU A 202 10.76 -10.37 7.70
C LEU A 202 10.51 -11.69 8.41
N ASP A 203 11.45 -12.03 9.30
CA ASP A 203 11.32 -13.11 10.27
C ASP A 203 11.55 -12.52 11.67
N GLU A 204 11.26 -13.25 12.75
CA GLU A 204 11.44 -12.78 14.12
C GLU A 204 12.89 -12.34 14.44
N ARG A 205 13.89 -12.92 13.77
CA ARG A 205 15.31 -12.68 14.06
C ARG A 205 16.10 -12.05 12.93
N VAL A 206 15.59 -12.13 11.71
CA VAL A 206 16.35 -11.73 10.51
C VAL A 206 15.45 -11.02 9.53
N ALA A 207 15.97 -9.96 8.94
CA ALA A 207 15.39 -9.32 7.78
C ALA A 207 16.30 -9.52 6.57
N GLN A 208 15.75 -10.04 5.48
CA GLN A 208 16.49 -10.35 4.26
C GLN A 208 15.92 -9.59 3.07
N TRP A 209 16.79 -8.85 2.40
CA TRP A 209 16.49 -8.20 1.14
C TRP A 209 16.95 -9.08 -0.02
N GLY A 210 16.16 -9.14 -1.07
CA GLY A 210 16.57 -9.86 -2.26
C GLY A 210 15.68 -9.63 -3.47
N ALA A 211 16.17 -10.10 -4.61
CA ALA A 211 15.30 -10.34 -5.74
C ALA A 211 14.24 -11.38 -5.35
N THR A 212 13.02 -11.21 -5.83
CA THR A 212 11.94 -12.14 -5.54
C THR A 212 12.28 -13.50 -6.14
N ALA A 213 12.35 -14.53 -5.30
CA ALA A 213 12.52 -15.90 -5.77
C ALA A 213 11.26 -16.36 -6.53
N PRO A 214 11.40 -17.04 -7.68
CA PRO A 214 10.26 -17.69 -8.32
C PRO A 214 9.64 -18.71 -7.36
N VAL A 215 8.31 -18.82 -7.37
CA VAL A 215 7.62 -19.90 -6.64
C VAL A 215 8.10 -21.21 -7.26
N ALA A 216 8.72 -22.07 -6.46
CA ALA A 216 9.02 -23.41 -6.88
C ALA A 216 7.70 -24.07 -7.32
N ALA A 217 7.64 -24.58 -8.55
CA ALA A 217 6.50 -25.35 -9.01
C ALA A 217 6.22 -26.42 -7.95
N LYS A 218 4.98 -26.47 -7.45
CA LYS A 218 4.55 -27.59 -6.61
C LYS A 218 4.77 -28.83 -7.46
N ASP A 219 5.71 -29.66 -7.07
CA ASP A 219 5.80 -31.02 -7.59
C ASP A 219 4.40 -31.64 -7.43
N GLU A 220 3.71 -31.82 -8.53
CA GLU A 220 2.60 -32.76 -8.61
C GLU A 220 3.24 -34.14 -8.36
N ALA A 221 3.36 -34.48 -7.08
CA ALA A 221 3.72 -35.81 -6.68
C ALA A 221 2.64 -36.73 -7.23
N CYS A 222 3.00 -37.36 -8.31
CA CYS A 222 2.35 -38.46 -8.97
C CYS A 222 1.87 -39.50 -7.92
N SER A 223 0.56 -39.59 -7.73
CA SER A 223 -0.05 -40.73 -7.08
C SER A 223 -0.17 -41.80 -8.15
N ALA A 224 0.74 -42.76 -8.10
CA ALA A 224 0.58 -44.05 -8.73
C ALA A 224 -0.08 -45.04 -7.76
#